data_cb89ff48c4291109983ca2b3011dde37
#
_entry.id   cb89ff48c4291109983ca2b3011dde37
#
_cell.length_a   1.000
_cell.length_b   1.000
_cell.length_c   1.000
_cell.angle_alpha   90.00
_cell.angle_beta   90.00
_cell.angle_gamma   90.00
#
_symmetry.space_group_name_H-M   'P 1'
#
loop_
_entity.id
_entity.type
_entity.pdbx_description
1 polymer ?
#
loop_
_entity_poly.entity_id
_entity_poly.type
_entity_poly.pdbx_seq_one_letter_code
_entity_poly.pdbx_strand_id
1 'polypeptide(L)'
;NYLMGGIFGFCVGDALGVPVEFKSRQHLKTNPVTDIMGFGTYDKPAGTFSDDSSMMFCLAESLVEGYDVNDIAENFQKWMHEGYWTADGEVFDVGIATRKAINRLRVVKHPTEAGSTAERDNGNGSLMRILPLAVYAKDLSIDERCEIVKQVSSITHAHSRSVLACIYNIEFALNILEAETIEEAYLNTNFWLRIYLEENTEYQTESIYFERILNGSLLELSENEIKSSGYVIDSLEAAIWCLLHSNSYEECIL
;
A
#
# COMPACT_ATOMS: atom_id res chain seq x y z
N ASN A 1 -14.12 13.94 8.00
CA ASN A 1 -14.37 12.53 7.74
C ASN A 1 -13.05 11.89 7.34
N TYR A 2 -12.44 11.17 8.27
CA TYR A 2 -11.10 10.55 8.11
C TYR A 2 -11.00 9.62 6.88
N LEU A 3 -12.08 8.88 6.55
CA LEU A 3 -12.13 8.02 5.37
C LEU A 3 -11.90 8.82 4.08
N MET A 4 -12.66 9.89 3.90
CA MET A 4 -12.52 10.75 2.72
C MET A 4 -11.12 11.36 2.64
N GLY A 5 -10.59 11.82 3.79
CA GLY A 5 -9.22 12.34 3.87
C GLY A 5 -8.18 11.31 3.46
N GLY A 6 -8.29 10.07 3.93
CA GLY A 6 -7.37 8.99 3.59
C GLY A 6 -7.41 8.61 2.11
N ILE A 7 -8.59 8.38 1.55
CA ILE A 7 -8.76 7.99 0.14
C ILE A 7 -8.34 9.10 -0.82
N PHE A 8 -8.81 10.34 -0.61
CA PHE A 8 -8.43 11.45 -1.48
C PHE A 8 -6.98 11.85 -1.30
N GLY A 9 -6.46 11.84 -0.06
CA GLY A 9 -5.05 12.09 0.21
C GLY A 9 -4.17 11.08 -0.51
N PHE A 10 -4.52 9.80 -0.47
CA PHE A 10 -3.80 8.78 -1.20
C PHE A 10 -3.78 9.06 -2.72
N CYS A 11 -4.95 9.34 -3.31
CA CYS A 11 -5.08 9.62 -4.74
C CYS A 11 -4.31 10.89 -5.17
N VAL A 12 -4.27 11.93 -4.33
CA VAL A 12 -3.46 13.13 -4.59
C VAL A 12 -1.98 12.82 -4.53
N GLY A 13 -1.52 12.02 -3.57
CA GLY A 13 -0.12 11.58 -3.46
C GLY A 13 0.33 10.77 -4.68
N ASP A 14 -0.50 9.81 -5.12
CA ASP A 14 -0.29 9.04 -6.36
C ASP A 14 -0.18 9.97 -7.59
N ALA A 15 -1.16 10.85 -7.80
CA ALA A 15 -1.16 11.78 -8.93
C ALA A 15 0.04 12.77 -8.92
N LEU A 16 0.58 13.12 -7.75
CA LEU A 16 1.83 13.88 -7.62
C LEU A 16 3.05 13.06 -8.02
N GLY A 17 3.05 11.75 -7.70
CA GLY A 17 4.15 10.82 -7.99
C GLY A 17 4.27 10.45 -9.47
N VAL A 18 3.16 10.28 -10.17
CA VAL A 18 3.12 9.79 -11.58
C VAL A 18 4.10 10.51 -12.52
N PRO A 19 4.20 11.85 -12.59
CA PRO A 19 5.12 12.52 -13.52
C PRO A 19 6.60 12.33 -13.17
N VAL A 20 6.92 12.03 -11.91
CA VAL A 20 8.29 12.00 -11.38
C VAL A 20 8.78 10.60 -11.02
N GLU A 21 7.97 9.59 -11.19
CA GLU A 21 8.36 8.20 -10.93
C GLU A 21 9.65 7.84 -11.68
N PHE A 22 10.48 7.02 -11.06
CA PHE A 22 11.84 6.66 -11.54
C PHE A 22 12.83 7.81 -11.66
N LYS A 23 12.48 9.05 -11.30
CA LYS A 23 13.47 10.13 -11.21
C LYS A 23 14.36 9.94 -9.99
N SER A 24 15.66 10.24 -10.13
CA SER A 24 16.57 10.15 -9.00
C SER A 24 16.28 11.24 -7.96
N ARG A 25 16.56 10.99 -6.68
CA ARG A 25 16.49 12.01 -5.61
C ARG A 25 17.29 13.26 -5.95
N GLN A 26 18.47 13.11 -6.57
CA GLN A 26 19.28 14.24 -7.00
C GLN A 26 18.55 15.10 -8.05
N HIS A 27 17.81 14.47 -8.97
CA HIS A 27 17.00 15.20 -9.94
C HIS A 27 15.89 15.98 -9.23
N LEU A 28 15.16 15.34 -8.29
CA LEU A 28 14.07 15.98 -7.55
C LEU A 28 14.55 17.09 -6.60
N LYS A 29 15.74 16.96 -6.01
CA LYS A 29 16.34 18.05 -5.21
C LYS A 29 16.65 19.30 -6.06
N THR A 30 16.96 19.15 -7.34
CA THR A 30 17.20 20.29 -8.26
C THR A 30 15.93 20.77 -8.97
N ASN A 31 14.92 19.91 -9.07
CA ASN A 31 13.64 20.17 -9.70
C ASN A 31 12.51 19.66 -8.79
N PRO A 32 12.27 20.32 -7.64
CA PRO A 32 11.30 19.85 -6.67
C PRO A 32 9.89 19.86 -7.23
N VAL A 33 9.10 18.88 -6.82
CA VAL A 33 7.65 18.89 -7.04
C VAL A 33 7.06 19.91 -6.07
N THR A 34 6.30 20.85 -6.57
CA THR A 34 5.68 21.93 -5.78
C THR A 34 4.16 22.02 -5.98
N ASP A 35 3.63 21.28 -6.95
CA ASP A 35 2.21 21.22 -7.27
C ASP A 35 1.95 20.03 -8.20
N ILE A 36 0.68 19.74 -8.48
CA ILE A 36 0.28 18.72 -9.43
C ILE A 36 0.80 19.09 -10.84
N MET A 37 1.69 18.24 -11.35
CA MET A 37 2.29 18.39 -12.67
C MET A 37 1.72 17.36 -13.63
N GLY A 38 1.87 17.61 -14.93
CA GLY A 38 1.52 16.66 -15.97
C GLY A 38 2.73 16.18 -16.75
N PHE A 39 2.49 15.19 -17.59
CA PHE A 39 3.45 14.58 -18.52
C PHE A 39 4.55 13.80 -17.77
N GLY A 40 5.80 14.14 -17.88
CA GLY A 40 6.87 13.44 -17.16
C GLY A 40 7.08 12.00 -17.59
N THR A 41 7.14 11.06 -16.63
CA THR A 41 7.53 9.67 -16.91
C THR A 41 6.56 8.93 -17.82
N TYR A 42 5.26 9.14 -17.63
CA TYR A 42 4.21 8.41 -18.38
C TYR A 42 3.51 9.24 -19.46
N ASP A 43 3.90 10.49 -19.65
CA ASP A 43 3.29 11.43 -20.61
C ASP A 43 1.77 11.58 -20.42
N LYS A 44 1.31 11.58 -19.16
CA LYS A 44 -0.09 11.71 -18.77
C LYS A 44 -0.43 13.15 -18.36
N PRO A 45 -1.69 13.61 -18.55
CA PRO A 45 -2.13 14.94 -18.09
C PRO A 45 -1.97 15.12 -16.57
N ALA A 46 -1.87 16.37 -16.12
CA ALA A 46 -1.81 16.71 -14.71
C ALA A 46 -3.03 16.17 -13.95
N GLY A 47 -2.80 15.56 -12.78
CA GLY A 47 -3.83 14.96 -11.95
C GLY A 47 -4.23 13.54 -12.34
N THR A 48 -3.55 12.92 -13.32
CA THR A 48 -3.73 11.49 -13.62
C THR A 48 -3.12 10.66 -12.50
N PHE A 49 -3.91 9.77 -11.91
CA PHE A 49 -3.49 8.78 -10.93
C PHE A 49 -3.20 7.43 -11.61
N SER A 50 -2.39 6.59 -10.96
CA SER A 50 -1.87 5.32 -11.51
C SER A 50 -2.72 4.09 -11.13
N ASP A 51 -2.11 2.91 -11.21
CA ASP A 51 -2.68 1.64 -10.73
C ASP A 51 -2.87 1.62 -9.21
N ASP A 52 -2.09 2.39 -8.46
CA ASP A 52 -2.23 2.56 -7.01
C ASP A 52 -3.65 2.98 -6.63
N SER A 53 -4.11 4.12 -7.11
CA SER A 53 -5.46 4.62 -6.83
C SER A 53 -6.54 3.80 -7.53
N SER A 54 -6.30 3.37 -8.76
CA SER A 54 -7.27 2.56 -9.52
C SER A 54 -7.63 1.28 -8.77
N MET A 55 -6.65 0.53 -8.29
CA MET A 55 -6.88 -0.71 -7.55
C MET A 55 -7.43 -0.45 -6.14
N MET A 56 -7.05 0.67 -5.50
CA MET A 56 -7.65 1.11 -4.23
C MET A 56 -9.15 1.40 -4.41
N PHE A 57 -9.56 2.08 -5.48
CA PHE A 57 -10.98 2.35 -5.76
C PHE A 57 -11.76 1.07 -6.08
N CYS A 58 -11.17 0.12 -6.83
CA CYS A 58 -11.75 -1.20 -7.06
C CYS A 58 -12.03 -1.93 -5.75
N LEU A 59 -11.09 -1.89 -4.80
CA LEU A 59 -11.27 -2.48 -3.47
C LEU A 59 -12.35 -1.72 -2.67
N ALA A 60 -12.27 -0.39 -2.63
CA ALA A 60 -13.20 0.44 -1.87
C ALA A 60 -14.65 0.25 -2.32
N GLU A 61 -14.90 0.18 -3.62
CA GLU A 61 -16.23 -0.06 -4.18
C GLU A 61 -16.79 -1.42 -3.76
N SER A 62 -15.99 -2.49 -3.88
CA SER A 62 -16.43 -3.83 -3.47
C SER A 62 -16.82 -3.87 -1.98
N LEU A 63 -16.09 -3.16 -1.12
CA LEU A 63 -16.37 -3.12 0.32
C LEU A 63 -17.66 -2.36 0.70
N VAL A 64 -18.26 -1.59 -0.21
CA VAL A 64 -19.55 -0.89 0.05
C VAL A 64 -20.69 -1.88 0.27
N GLU A 65 -20.72 -2.96 -0.49
CA GLU A 65 -21.74 -4.01 -0.40
C GLU A 65 -21.37 -5.11 0.62
N GLY A 66 -20.17 -5.05 1.19
CA GLY A 66 -19.62 -6.03 2.13
C GLY A 66 -18.37 -6.72 1.60
N TYR A 67 -17.76 -7.57 2.43
CA TYR A 67 -16.55 -8.28 2.03
C TYR A 67 -16.86 -9.50 1.16
N ASP A 68 -16.42 -9.49 -0.08
CA ASP A 68 -16.36 -10.66 -0.96
C ASP A 68 -15.06 -10.63 -1.78
N VAL A 69 -14.17 -11.57 -1.51
CA VAL A 69 -12.88 -11.70 -2.20
C VAL A 69 -13.04 -11.98 -3.71
N ASN A 70 -14.15 -12.59 -4.13
CA ASN A 70 -14.41 -12.84 -5.55
C ASN A 70 -14.80 -11.55 -6.27
N ASP A 71 -15.65 -10.72 -5.65
CA ASP A 71 -16.02 -9.41 -6.19
C ASP A 71 -14.82 -8.48 -6.31
N ILE A 72 -13.95 -8.45 -5.27
CA ILE A 72 -12.69 -7.69 -5.32
C ILE A 72 -11.82 -8.15 -6.51
N ALA A 73 -11.67 -9.47 -6.68
CA ALA A 73 -10.88 -10.04 -7.76
C ALA A 73 -11.49 -9.75 -9.14
N GLU A 74 -12.83 -9.74 -9.26
CA GLU A 74 -13.53 -9.35 -10.48
C GLU A 74 -13.29 -7.88 -10.82
N ASN A 75 -13.36 -6.97 -9.85
CA ASN A 75 -13.07 -5.56 -10.06
C ASN A 75 -11.60 -5.33 -10.49
N PHE A 76 -10.64 -6.10 -9.95
CA PHE A 76 -9.25 -6.04 -10.43
C PHE A 76 -9.10 -6.57 -11.87
N GLN A 77 -9.90 -7.55 -12.29
CA GLN A 77 -9.93 -8.01 -13.69
C GLN A 77 -10.54 -6.96 -14.62
N LYS A 78 -11.65 -6.31 -14.22
CA LYS A 78 -12.27 -5.19 -14.95
C LYS A 78 -11.30 -4.03 -15.10
N TRP A 79 -10.58 -3.69 -14.01
CA TRP A 79 -9.53 -2.68 -14.10
C TRP A 79 -8.48 -3.04 -15.16
N MET A 80 -7.89 -4.25 -15.07
CA MET A 80 -6.82 -4.65 -15.98
C MET A 80 -7.22 -4.75 -17.44
N HIS A 81 -8.45 -5.16 -17.74
CA HIS A 81 -8.88 -5.51 -19.10
C HIS A 81 -9.84 -4.51 -19.73
N GLU A 82 -10.50 -3.67 -18.93
CA GLU A 82 -11.55 -2.75 -19.36
C GLU A 82 -11.25 -1.29 -18.99
N GLY A 83 -10.15 -1.02 -18.27
CA GLY A 83 -9.80 0.31 -17.78
C GLY A 83 -10.71 0.81 -16.66
N TYR A 84 -11.36 -0.09 -15.93
CA TYR A 84 -12.26 0.25 -14.83
C TYR A 84 -11.54 1.02 -13.73
N TRP A 85 -12.13 2.09 -13.20
CA TRP A 85 -11.52 2.99 -12.21
C TRP A 85 -10.17 3.59 -12.61
N THR A 86 -9.83 3.64 -13.89
CA THR A 86 -8.66 4.40 -14.36
C THR A 86 -9.01 5.87 -14.57
N ALA A 87 -8.00 6.74 -14.53
CA ALA A 87 -8.22 8.18 -14.67
C ALA A 87 -8.70 8.60 -16.09
N ASP A 88 -8.27 7.86 -17.12
CA ASP A 88 -8.48 8.22 -18.53
C ASP A 88 -8.90 7.03 -19.43
N GLY A 89 -9.25 5.90 -18.86
CA GLY A 89 -9.62 4.67 -19.58
C GLY A 89 -8.42 3.79 -19.95
N GLU A 90 -7.19 4.18 -19.61
CA GLU A 90 -5.97 3.42 -19.89
C GLU A 90 -5.34 2.89 -18.61
N VAL A 91 -4.92 1.63 -18.65
CA VAL A 91 -4.16 0.99 -17.58
C VAL A 91 -2.66 1.17 -17.84
N PHE A 92 -1.96 1.81 -16.93
CA PHE A 92 -0.51 1.98 -17.00
C PHE A 92 0.15 1.64 -15.65
N ASP A 93 1.48 1.62 -15.60
CA ASP A 93 2.31 1.36 -14.42
C ASP A 93 2.09 0.02 -13.71
N VAL A 94 1.57 -0.96 -14.38
CA VAL A 94 1.22 -2.26 -13.80
C VAL A 94 2.44 -3.08 -13.44
N GLY A 95 2.63 -3.36 -12.16
CA GLY A 95 3.66 -4.26 -11.65
C GLY A 95 3.61 -5.67 -12.27
N ILE A 96 4.78 -6.26 -12.51
CA ILE A 96 4.89 -7.60 -13.15
C ILE A 96 4.16 -8.68 -12.34
N ALA A 97 4.28 -8.66 -11.01
CA ALA A 97 3.62 -9.64 -10.14
C ALA A 97 2.08 -9.47 -10.19
N THR A 98 1.58 -8.24 -10.12
CA THR A 98 0.16 -7.89 -10.26
C THR A 98 -0.41 -8.39 -11.58
N ARG A 99 0.22 -8.07 -12.70
CA ARG A 99 -0.21 -8.51 -14.04
C ARG A 99 -0.28 -10.03 -14.15
N LYS A 100 0.73 -10.74 -13.67
CA LYS A 100 0.76 -12.20 -13.67
C LYS A 100 -0.36 -12.81 -12.83
N ALA A 101 -0.60 -12.25 -11.65
CA ALA A 101 -1.63 -12.73 -10.73
C ALA A 101 -3.03 -12.52 -11.31
N ILE A 102 -3.36 -11.32 -11.82
CA ILE A 102 -4.66 -11.04 -12.43
C ILE A 102 -4.93 -11.97 -13.63
N ASN A 103 -3.92 -12.25 -14.45
CA ASN A 103 -4.07 -13.24 -15.53
C ASN A 103 -4.34 -14.66 -15.01
N ARG A 104 -3.80 -15.03 -13.83
CA ARG A 104 -4.05 -16.34 -13.19
C ARG A 104 -5.46 -16.46 -12.60
N LEU A 105 -6.13 -15.35 -12.24
CA LEU A 105 -7.50 -15.37 -11.73
C LEU A 105 -8.48 -16.13 -12.63
N ARG A 106 -8.19 -16.21 -13.93
CA ARG A 106 -9.02 -16.93 -14.91
C ARG A 106 -8.97 -18.46 -14.78
N VAL A 107 -7.97 -19.00 -14.08
CA VAL A 107 -7.71 -20.46 -14.03
C VAL A 107 -7.63 -21.01 -12.61
N VAL A 108 -7.48 -20.17 -11.58
CA VAL A 108 -7.49 -20.61 -10.17
C VAL A 108 -8.91 -20.84 -9.68
N LYS A 109 -9.07 -21.67 -8.65
CA LYS A 109 -10.38 -21.93 -8.04
C LYS A 109 -10.78 -20.85 -7.05
N HIS A 110 -9.79 -20.32 -6.32
CA HIS A 110 -10.01 -19.29 -5.33
C HIS A 110 -9.09 -18.08 -5.62
N PRO A 111 -9.57 -16.84 -5.56
CA PRO A 111 -8.77 -15.67 -5.91
C PRO A 111 -7.44 -15.55 -5.17
N THR A 112 -7.38 -15.99 -3.91
CA THR A 112 -6.15 -15.97 -3.08
C THR A 112 -5.04 -16.90 -3.56
N GLU A 113 -5.35 -17.83 -4.47
CA GLU A 113 -4.35 -18.73 -5.10
C GLU A 113 -3.64 -18.04 -6.29
N ALA A 114 -4.11 -16.86 -6.72
CA ALA A 114 -3.55 -16.18 -7.87
C ALA A 114 -2.25 -15.44 -7.54
N GLY A 115 -2.08 -14.93 -6.32
CA GLY A 115 -0.90 -14.21 -5.88
C GLY A 115 0.36 -15.07 -5.86
N SER A 116 1.50 -14.44 -6.14
CA SER A 116 2.80 -15.11 -6.06
C SER A 116 3.25 -15.27 -4.61
N THR A 117 3.79 -16.45 -4.28
CA THR A 117 4.48 -16.73 -3.01
C THR A 117 6.01 -16.64 -3.14
N ALA A 118 6.53 -16.28 -4.32
CA ALA A 118 7.96 -16.22 -4.55
C ALA A 118 8.58 -14.96 -3.92
N GLU A 119 9.72 -15.10 -3.25
CA GLU A 119 10.42 -14.00 -2.58
C GLU A 119 10.72 -12.81 -3.50
N ARG A 120 11.09 -13.07 -4.75
CA ARG A 120 11.38 -12.04 -5.75
C ARG A 120 10.15 -11.19 -6.18
N ASP A 121 8.95 -11.64 -5.84
CA ASP A 121 7.69 -10.99 -6.20
C ASP A 121 7.11 -10.16 -5.04
N ASN A 122 7.93 -9.81 -4.02
CA ASN A 122 7.58 -8.93 -2.90
C ASN A 122 7.62 -7.44 -3.29
N GLY A 123 6.93 -7.06 -4.35
CA GLY A 123 6.65 -5.66 -4.67
C GLY A 123 5.57 -5.06 -3.77
N ASN A 124 5.40 -3.74 -3.85
CA ASN A 124 4.42 -2.98 -3.06
C ASN A 124 2.98 -3.08 -3.59
N GLY A 125 2.72 -3.83 -4.67
CA GLY A 125 1.45 -3.81 -5.40
C GLY A 125 0.21 -4.28 -4.62
N SER A 126 0.34 -4.97 -3.46
CA SER A 126 -0.78 -5.17 -2.54
C SER A 126 -0.84 -4.08 -1.46
N LEU A 127 0.31 -3.58 -1.01
CA LEU A 127 0.42 -2.54 0.01
C LEU A 127 -0.24 -1.24 -0.44
N MET A 128 0.05 -0.81 -1.67
CA MET A 128 -0.42 0.44 -2.25
C MET A 128 -1.96 0.59 -2.24
N ARG A 129 -2.72 -0.47 -2.34
CA ARG A 129 -4.18 -0.45 -2.50
C ARG A 129 -4.98 -0.85 -1.27
N ILE A 130 -4.31 -1.27 -0.17
CA ILE A 130 -4.96 -1.97 0.94
C ILE A 130 -5.75 -1.05 1.89
N LEU A 131 -5.48 0.25 1.89
CA LEU A 131 -5.99 1.22 2.87
C LEU A 131 -7.51 1.18 3.13
N PRO A 132 -8.41 0.95 2.15
CA PRO A 132 -9.85 0.87 2.41
C PRO A 132 -10.24 -0.17 3.46
N LEU A 133 -9.45 -1.23 3.63
CA LEU A 133 -9.70 -2.24 4.66
C LEU A 133 -9.57 -1.67 6.09
N ALA A 134 -8.76 -0.66 6.33
CA ALA A 134 -8.67 -0.03 7.65
C ALA A 134 -10.02 0.49 8.14
N VAL A 135 -10.83 1.02 7.22
CA VAL A 135 -12.17 1.52 7.56
C VAL A 135 -13.19 0.39 7.66
N TYR A 136 -13.16 -0.54 6.69
CA TYR A 136 -14.10 -1.65 6.66
C TYR A 136 -13.94 -2.56 7.88
N ALA A 137 -12.72 -2.91 8.22
CA ALA A 137 -12.41 -3.93 9.21
C ALA A 137 -12.14 -3.38 10.63
N LYS A 138 -12.33 -2.07 10.87
CA LYS A 138 -12.00 -1.42 12.16
C LYS A 138 -12.71 -2.04 13.36
N ASP A 139 -13.96 -2.47 13.20
CA ASP A 139 -14.80 -3.03 14.26
C ASP A 139 -14.72 -4.57 14.34
N LEU A 140 -13.91 -5.21 13.48
CA LEU A 140 -13.65 -6.65 13.52
C LEU A 140 -12.60 -7.00 14.57
N SER A 141 -12.59 -8.26 15.01
CA SER A 141 -11.48 -8.78 15.81
C SER A 141 -10.16 -8.73 15.04
N ILE A 142 -9.03 -8.72 15.76
CA ILE A 142 -7.69 -8.71 15.14
C ILE A 142 -7.52 -9.90 14.18
N ASP A 143 -7.93 -11.09 14.59
CA ASP A 143 -7.79 -12.31 13.78
C ASP A 143 -8.62 -12.23 12.49
N GLU A 144 -9.87 -11.78 12.57
CA GLU A 144 -10.72 -11.59 11.39
C GLU A 144 -10.15 -10.54 10.45
N ARG A 145 -9.64 -9.43 10.99
CA ARG A 145 -9.03 -8.34 10.23
C ARG A 145 -7.75 -8.81 9.52
N CYS A 146 -6.86 -9.48 10.23
CA CYS A 146 -5.63 -10.02 9.65
C CYS A 146 -5.92 -11.05 8.55
N GLU A 147 -6.94 -11.91 8.73
CA GLU A 147 -7.33 -12.89 7.72
C GLU A 147 -7.87 -12.21 6.45
N ILE A 148 -8.72 -11.19 6.58
CA ILE A 148 -9.23 -10.42 5.43
C ILE A 148 -8.07 -9.72 4.70
N VAL A 149 -7.15 -9.08 5.42
CA VAL A 149 -5.97 -8.43 4.84
C VAL A 149 -5.11 -9.44 4.08
N LYS A 150 -4.86 -10.62 4.68
CA LYS A 150 -4.14 -11.73 4.04
C LYS A 150 -4.81 -12.16 2.75
N GLN A 151 -6.12 -12.34 2.75
CA GLN A 151 -6.87 -12.74 1.56
C GLN A 151 -6.78 -11.69 0.44
N VAL A 152 -6.99 -10.41 0.74
CA VAL A 152 -6.94 -9.32 -0.25
C VAL A 152 -5.53 -9.12 -0.80
N SER A 153 -4.49 -9.17 0.03
CA SER A 153 -3.09 -9.15 -0.44
C SER A 153 -2.81 -10.32 -1.37
N SER A 154 -3.27 -11.52 -0.98
CA SER A 154 -3.00 -12.78 -1.68
C SER A 154 -3.65 -12.89 -3.07
N ILE A 155 -4.60 -12.02 -3.42
CA ILE A 155 -5.09 -11.94 -4.81
C ILE A 155 -3.93 -11.68 -5.79
N THR A 156 -2.89 -10.93 -5.38
CA THR A 156 -1.74 -10.61 -6.23
C THR A 156 -0.38 -10.93 -5.60
N HIS A 157 -0.24 -10.77 -4.27
CA HIS A 157 1.00 -10.91 -3.52
C HIS A 157 0.73 -11.78 -2.28
N ALA A 158 0.98 -13.07 -2.39
CA ALA A 158 0.69 -14.06 -1.35
C ALA A 158 1.91 -14.45 -0.51
N HIS A 159 3.09 -13.83 -0.74
CA HIS A 159 4.25 -14.06 0.10
C HIS A 159 4.04 -13.45 1.49
N SER A 160 4.45 -14.14 2.56
CA SER A 160 4.26 -13.73 3.95
C SER A 160 4.76 -12.31 4.25
N ARG A 161 5.86 -11.87 3.60
CA ARG A 161 6.40 -10.50 3.73
C ARG A 161 5.44 -9.44 3.23
N SER A 162 4.84 -9.61 2.05
CA SER A 162 3.87 -8.68 1.49
C SER A 162 2.58 -8.65 2.31
N VAL A 163 2.13 -9.82 2.76
CA VAL A 163 0.95 -9.95 3.63
C VAL A 163 1.20 -9.24 4.96
N LEU A 164 2.33 -9.49 5.61
CA LEU A 164 2.68 -8.87 6.89
C LEU A 164 2.81 -7.34 6.77
N ALA A 165 3.37 -6.84 5.66
CA ALA A 165 3.43 -5.41 5.39
C ALA A 165 2.04 -4.78 5.27
N CYS A 166 1.09 -5.47 4.62
CA CYS A 166 -0.31 -5.04 4.54
C CYS A 166 -0.98 -5.06 5.93
N ILE A 167 -0.77 -6.11 6.72
CA ILE A 167 -1.29 -6.20 8.09
C ILE A 167 -0.75 -5.04 8.94
N TYR A 168 0.57 -4.81 8.90
CA TYR A 168 1.18 -3.67 9.60
C TYR A 168 0.55 -2.34 9.19
N ASN A 169 0.40 -2.11 7.89
CA ASN A 169 -0.15 -0.85 7.36
C ASN A 169 -1.59 -0.60 7.84
N ILE A 170 -2.44 -1.64 7.88
CA ILE A 170 -3.81 -1.52 8.38
C ILE A 170 -3.83 -1.21 9.88
N GLU A 171 -3.05 -1.94 10.69
CA GLU A 171 -2.98 -1.68 12.14
C GLU A 171 -2.39 -0.29 12.43
N PHE A 172 -1.38 0.14 11.67
CA PHE A 172 -0.82 1.49 11.79
C PHE A 172 -1.86 2.57 11.45
N ALA A 173 -2.60 2.40 10.35
CA ALA A 173 -3.68 3.32 9.97
C ALA A 173 -4.78 3.42 11.07
N LEU A 174 -5.13 2.31 11.71
CA LEU A 174 -6.08 2.29 12.82
C LEU A 174 -5.51 2.99 14.06
N ASN A 175 -4.26 2.72 14.41
CA ASN A 175 -3.59 3.40 15.53
C ASN A 175 -3.47 4.91 15.32
N ILE A 176 -3.26 5.38 14.06
CA ILE A 176 -3.27 6.83 13.74
C ILE A 176 -4.61 7.49 14.07
N LEU A 177 -5.72 6.76 13.95
CA LEU A 177 -7.06 7.30 14.28
C LEU A 177 -7.32 7.42 15.79
N GLU A 178 -6.57 6.69 16.61
CA GLU A 178 -6.78 6.58 18.06
C GLU A 178 -5.70 7.32 18.88
N ALA A 179 -4.46 7.39 18.37
CA ALA A 179 -3.33 8.00 19.07
C ALA A 179 -3.37 9.54 19.02
N GLU A 180 -2.68 10.18 19.96
CA GLU A 180 -2.54 11.64 20.01
C GLU A 180 -1.48 12.13 19.00
N THR A 181 -0.50 11.30 18.66
CA THR A 181 0.60 11.62 17.74
C THR A 181 0.89 10.46 16.78
N ILE A 182 1.48 10.78 15.63
CA ILE A 182 1.96 9.75 14.67
C ILE A 182 3.05 8.87 15.31
N GLU A 183 3.91 9.46 16.12
CA GLU A 183 4.96 8.71 16.86
C GLU A 183 4.34 7.68 17.80
N GLU A 184 3.32 8.08 18.57
CA GLU A 184 2.59 7.16 19.45
C GLU A 184 1.93 6.03 18.66
N ALA A 185 1.25 6.35 17.56
CA ALA A 185 0.66 5.34 16.67
C ALA A 185 1.71 4.33 16.16
N TYR A 186 2.88 4.83 15.74
CA TYR A 186 4.00 4.02 15.28
C TYR A 186 4.53 3.08 16.37
N LEU A 187 4.78 3.60 17.57
CA LEU A 187 5.28 2.80 18.69
C LEU A 187 4.26 1.75 19.15
N ASN A 188 2.97 2.10 19.21
CA ASN A 188 1.89 1.18 19.55
C ASN A 188 1.76 0.05 18.53
N THR A 189 1.84 0.38 17.24
CA THR A 189 1.81 -0.63 16.17
C THR A 189 3.02 -1.57 16.24
N ASN A 190 4.21 -1.04 16.50
CA ASN A 190 5.42 -1.84 16.68
C ASN A 190 5.32 -2.78 17.87
N PHE A 191 4.80 -2.30 18.99
CA PHE A 191 4.56 -3.13 20.17
C PHE A 191 3.57 -4.26 19.89
N TRP A 192 2.46 -3.92 19.26
CA TRP A 192 1.46 -4.89 18.84
C TRP A 192 2.03 -5.95 17.88
N LEU A 193 2.77 -5.52 16.85
CA LEU A 193 3.32 -6.46 15.85
C LEU A 193 4.32 -7.44 16.47
N ARG A 194 5.10 -7.03 17.49
CA ARG A 194 6.00 -7.95 18.22
C ARG A 194 5.22 -9.09 18.87
N ILE A 195 4.12 -8.77 19.54
CA ILE A 195 3.25 -9.77 20.18
C ILE A 195 2.62 -10.67 19.11
N TYR A 196 2.09 -10.07 18.03
CA TYR A 196 1.49 -10.80 16.93
C TYR A 196 2.45 -11.82 16.30
N LEU A 197 3.73 -11.46 16.14
CA LEU A 197 4.76 -12.34 15.58
C LEU A 197 5.14 -13.50 16.54
N GLU A 198 5.01 -13.34 17.85
CA GLU A 198 5.22 -14.43 18.80
C GLU A 198 4.11 -15.49 18.69
N GLU A 199 2.89 -15.08 18.42
CA GLU A 199 1.71 -15.94 18.30
C GLU A 199 1.55 -16.55 16.91
N ASN A 200 2.05 -15.86 15.85
CA ASN A 200 1.87 -16.25 14.45
C ASN A 200 3.18 -16.70 13.80
N THR A 201 3.55 -17.96 14.04
CA THR A 201 4.84 -18.54 13.63
C THR A 201 5.08 -18.51 12.12
N GLU A 202 4.03 -18.42 11.29
CA GLU A 202 4.14 -18.32 9.83
C GLU A 202 4.86 -17.05 9.35
N TYR A 203 4.90 -15.99 10.18
CA TYR A 203 5.57 -14.72 9.87
C TYR A 203 6.92 -14.54 10.56
N GLN A 204 7.31 -15.42 11.49
CA GLN A 204 8.53 -15.22 12.29
C GLN A 204 9.79 -15.10 11.45
N THR A 205 9.91 -15.87 10.36
CA THR A 205 11.08 -15.80 9.47
C THR A 205 11.16 -14.49 8.70
N GLU A 206 10.05 -13.79 8.54
CA GLU A 206 9.97 -12.51 7.86
C GLU A 206 10.25 -11.30 8.78
N SER A 207 10.23 -11.49 10.10
CA SER A 207 10.43 -10.43 11.09
C SER A 207 11.74 -9.67 10.91
N ILE A 208 12.80 -10.33 10.46
CA ILE A 208 14.11 -9.73 10.21
C ILE A 208 14.05 -8.58 9.19
N TYR A 209 13.15 -8.64 8.23
CA TYR A 209 12.97 -7.59 7.21
C TYR A 209 12.24 -6.36 7.77
N PHE A 210 11.54 -6.51 8.91
CA PHE A 210 10.83 -5.44 9.60
C PHE A 210 11.65 -4.84 10.77
N GLU A 211 12.90 -5.27 10.96
CA GLU A 211 13.70 -4.88 12.13
C GLU A 211 13.83 -3.37 12.28
N ARG A 212 14.07 -2.62 11.20
CA ARG A 212 14.21 -1.16 11.23
C ARG A 212 12.91 -0.46 11.62
N ILE A 213 11.76 -1.03 11.23
CA ILE A 213 10.44 -0.55 11.63
C ILE A 213 10.25 -0.86 13.11
N LEU A 214 10.41 -2.13 13.49
CA LEU A 214 10.10 -2.62 14.82
C LEU A 214 10.98 -2.01 15.92
N ASN A 215 12.27 -1.77 15.67
CA ASN A 215 13.19 -1.25 16.69
C ASN A 215 13.11 0.28 16.87
N GLY A 216 12.23 0.97 16.13
CA GLY A 216 12.06 2.41 16.24
C GLY A 216 13.07 3.24 15.44
N SER A 217 13.96 2.61 14.64
CA SER A 217 15.01 3.32 13.91
C SER A 217 14.49 4.43 13.01
N LEU A 218 13.28 4.29 12.47
CA LEU A 218 12.73 5.29 11.53
C LEU A 218 12.55 6.67 12.15
N LEU A 219 12.51 6.79 13.47
CA LEU A 219 12.46 8.08 14.17
C LEU A 219 13.77 8.88 14.06
N GLU A 220 14.91 8.20 13.88
CA GLU A 220 16.23 8.82 13.93
C GLU A 220 16.95 8.81 12.57
N LEU A 221 16.49 7.98 11.62
CA LEU A 221 17.13 7.86 10.31
C LEU A 221 16.98 9.13 9.48
N SER A 222 18.07 9.50 8.80
CA SER A 222 18.05 10.59 7.81
C SER A 222 17.40 10.15 6.49
N GLU A 223 16.92 11.10 5.70
CA GLU A 223 16.34 10.86 4.35
C GLU A 223 17.24 9.98 3.48
N ASN A 224 18.56 10.15 3.54
CA ASN A 224 19.50 9.39 2.71
C ASN A 224 19.60 7.90 3.07
N GLU A 225 19.13 7.51 4.25
CA GLU A 225 19.12 6.13 4.74
C GLU A 225 17.81 5.40 4.38
N ILE A 226 16.79 6.16 3.93
CA ILE A 226 15.51 5.61 3.49
C ILE A 226 15.62 5.27 2.00
N LYS A 227 15.24 4.06 1.65
CA LYS A 227 15.18 3.62 0.25
C LYS A 227 13.87 4.03 -0.39
N SER A 228 13.88 4.19 -1.73
CA SER A 228 12.70 4.52 -2.53
C SER A 228 12.57 3.56 -3.72
N SER A 229 12.45 2.27 -3.43
CA SER A 229 12.22 1.25 -4.45
C SER A 229 10.80 0.70 -4.37
N GLY A 230 10.35 -0.02 -5.41
CA GLY A 230 9.07 -0.72 -5.42
C GLY A 230 9.05 -2.01 -4.56
N TYR A 231 10.11 -2.30 -3.79
CA TYR A 231 10.11 -3.39 -2.82
C TYR A 231 9.21 -3.04 -1.63
N VAL A 232 8.38 -3.98 -1.20
CA VAL A 232 7.31 -3.73 -0.22
C VAL A 232 7.79 -3.12 1.10
N ILE A 233 8.95 -3.56 1.62
CA ILE A 233 9.51 -3.00 2.86
C ILE A 233 10.06 -1.59 2.64
N ASP A 234 10.78 -1.34 1.53
CA ASP A 234 11.30 -0.01 1.22
C ASP A 234 10.15 1.00 1.08
N SER A 235 9.03 0.61 0.44
CA SER A 235 7.83 1.45 0.32
C SER A 235 7.15 1.71 1.67
N LEU A 236 7.03 0.68 2.52
CA LEU A 236 6.45 0.82 3.85
C LEU A 236 7.31 1.71 4.75
N GLU A 237 8.62 1.48 4.80
CA GLU A 237 9.57 2.31 5.57
C GLU A 237 9.53 3.77 5.12
N ALA A 238 9.52 4.02 3.80
CA ALA A 238 9.47 5.37 3.25
C ALA A 238 8.17 6.10 3.66
N ALA A 239 7.03 5.45 3.55
CA ALA A 239 5.74 6.03 3.93
C ALA A 239 5.68 6.36 5.44
N ILE A 240 6.11 5.44 6.30
CA ILE A 240 6.16 5.67 7.75
C ILE A 240 7.12 6.81 8.07
N TRP A 241 8.32 6.82 7.46
CA TRP A 241 9.32 7.85 7.69
C TRP A 241 8.81 9.23 7.30
N CYS A 242 8.17 9.38 6.14
CA CYS A 242 7.58 10.64 5.71
C CYS A 242 6.53 11.15 6.73
N LEU A 243 5.65 10.26 7.23
CA LEU A 243 4.68 10.61 8.25
C LEU A 243 5.32 11.07 9.57
N LEU A 244 6.38 10.38 10.01
CA LEU A 244 7.07 10.70 11.27
C LEU A 244 7.87 12.01 11.21
N HIS A 245 8.31 12.44 10.02
CA HIS A 245 9.17 13.60 9.82
C HIS A 245 8.44 14.81 9.21
N SER A 246 7.11 14.77 9.12
CA SER A 246 6.27 15.84 8.56
C SER A 246 5.30 16.38 9.60
N ASN A 247 5.01 17.68 9.52
CA ASN A 247 4.03 18.33 10.39
C ASN A 247 2.70 18.63 9.67
N SER A 248 2.64 18.37 8.38
CA SER A 248 1.46 18.57 7.55
C SER A 248 1.39 17.54 6.44
N TYR A 249 0.21 17.37 5.86
CA TYR A 249 0.01 16.53 4.69
C TYR A 249 0.88 17.00 3.50
N GLU A 250 0.97 18.31 3.27
CA GLU A 250 1.79 18.90 2.21
C GLU A 250 3.27 18.52 2.38
N GLU A 251 3.84 18.68 3.58
CA GLU A 251 5.22 18.25 3.86
C GLU A 251 5.45 16.75 3.68
N CYS A 252 4.42 15.95 3.94
CA CYS A 252 4.52 14.49 3.84
C CYS A 252 4.61 14.00 2.40
N ILE A 253 3.98 14.71 1.43
CA ILE A 253 3.84 14.25 0.05
C ILE A 253 4.73 15.00 -0.96
N LEU A 254 5.31 16.15 -0.58
CA LEU A 254 6.23 16.95 -1.40
C LEU A 254 7.69 16.75 -0.96
#